data_50816013011e21a17a4f3f09ff9b8d06
#
_entry.id   50816013011e21a17a4f3f09ff9b8d06
#
_cell.length_a   1.000
_cell.length_b   1.000
_cell.length_c   1.000
_cell.angle_alpha   90.00
_cell.angle_beta   90.00
_cell.angle_gamma   90.00
#
_symmetry.space_group_name_H-M   'P 1'
#
loop_
_entity.id
_entity.type
_entity.pdbx_description
1 polymer ?
#
loop_
_entity_poly.entity_id
_entity_poly.type
_entity_poly.pdbx_seq_one_letter_code
_entity_poly.pdbx_strand_id
1 'polypeptide(L)'
;QAPNQPRPYPGQYLPNGGAPGAPSGPAPGAVPLLPNQGRVIQQGSVRVLCIADVRGNLQSLNQLAADARANYIIHTGDFGFYDDRSLDRIAEKTLKHVAQYSPLLSDSVKRSIAQAPPQPPIKERFAREHLPLSELPLFLNKTYTLNVPVYTVWGACEDVQVLEKLRSGEYKVDNLHIIDEAHSRLLDVGGVKLRLLGLGGAVVMHKLFDNGEGRTTIAGGQGTMWTTLLQMGELVDTANRVYDPTETRIFVTHASPAREGLLNQLSVTLKADFSVSAGLHFRYGSSYNEFSVNPTLDHYRGKLAASKASFNDVWDTVKTEVEPAVADSESQQRLLTLALDIVQKMPTVANGGNPFGGPAPGPQSGIIDESAFKNMWNFNLADAAYGWLVLDIDNGRIGTEMRAQGFNFAHRGGK
;
A
#
# COMPACT_ATOMS: atom_id res chain seq x y z
N GLN A 1 27.58 2.38 -31.90
CA GLN A 1 26.17 2.20 -31.55
C GLN A 1 26.00 2.77 -30.14
N ALA A 2 25.25 3.88 -30.03
CA ALA A 2 24.96 4.52 -28.77
C ALA A 2 24.08 3.61 -27.91
N PRO A 3 24.26 3.57 -26.58
CA PRO A 3 23.41 2.78 -25.71
C PRO A 3 21.97 3.30 -25.79
N ASN A 4 21.04 2.38 -25.94
CA ASN A 4 19.60 2.64 -25.95
C ASN A 4 19.22 3.39 -24.65
N GLN A 5 18.95 4.66 -24.78
CA GLN A 5 18.25 5.38 -23.72
C GLN A 5 16.83 4.79 -23.59
N PRO A 6 16.32 4.59 -22.39
CA PRO A 6 14.90 4.24 -22.21
C PRO A 6 14.07 5.32 -22.91
N ARG A 7 13.27 4.91 -23.89
CA ARG A 7 12.33 5.84 -24.50
C ARG A 7 11.41 6.38 -23.42
N PRO A 8 11.19 7.69 -23.33
CA PRO A 8 10.12 8.19 -22.52
C PRO A 8 8.84 7.51 -22.97
N TYR A 9 8.04 7.03 -22.03
CA TYR A 9 6.76 6.39 -22.31
C TYR A 9 5.96 7.30 -23.25
N PRO A 10 5.52 6.82 -24.43
CA PRO A 10 4.61 7.57 -25.28
C PRO A 10 3.23 7.52 -24.62
N GLY A 11 2.85 8.51 -23.98
CA GLY A 11 1.63 8.63 -23.25
C GLY A 11 1.94 9.50 -22.06
N GLN A 12 1.96 10.77 -22.30
CA GLN A 12 1.99 11.72 -21.21
C GLN A 12 0.76 11.41 -20.37
N TYR A 13 0.99 10.93 -19.16
CA TYR A 13 0.00 10.99 -18.12
C TYR A 13 -0.30 12.45 -17.87
N LEU A 14 -1.23 13.01 -18.63
CA LEU A 14 -1.67 14.38 -18.42
C LEU A 14 -2.43 14.43 -17.10
N PRO A 15 -2.15 15.42 -16.25
CA PRO A 15 -3.02 15.69 -15.11
C PRO A 15 -4.45 15.83 -15.61
N ASN A 16 -5.36 15.17 -14.92
CA ASN A 16 -6.75 15.12 -15.32
C ASN A 16 -7.36 16.49 -15.61
N GLY A 17 -7.92 16.65 -16.80
CA GLY A 17 -8.65 17.84 -17.23
C GLY A 17 -7.80 19.02 -17.66
N GLY A 18 -6.50 18.89 -17.73
CA GLY A 18 -5.65 19.93 -18.30
C GLY A 18 -5.64 19.85 -19.82
N ALA A 19 -5.88 20.97 -20.48
CA ALA A 19 -5.63 21.11 -21.90
C ALA A 19 -4.15 20.83 -22.20
N PRO A 20 -3.79 20.32 -23.42
CA PRO A 20 -2.41 20.17 -23.81
C PRO A 20 -1.67 21.52 -23.65
N GLY A 21 -0.67 21.55 -22.75
CA GLY A 21 0.07 22.78 -22.45
C GLY A 21 -0.18 23.42 -21.08
N ALA A 22 -1.02 22.81 -20.22
CA ALA A 22 -1.13 23.27 -18.83
C ALA A 22 0.23 23.07 -18.10
N PRO A 23 0.71 24.05 -17.31
CA PRO A 23 1.97 23.94 -16.62
C PRO A 23 1.93 22.75 -15.66
N SER A 24 2.97 21.90 -15.73
CA SER A 24 3.18 20.76 -14.84
C SER A 24 3.66 21.22 -13.46
N GLY A 25 2.89 22.09 -12.83
CA GLY A 25 3.17 22.65 -11.52
C GLY A 25 2.30 22.07 -10.42
N PRO A 26 2.61 22.39 -9.16
CA PRO A 26 1.78 22.03 -8.02
C PRO A 26 0.34 22.54 -8.20
N ALA A 27 -0.64 21.80 -7.68
CA ALA A 27 -2.03 22.24 -7.70
C ALA A 27 -2.17 23.62 -7.02
N PRO A 28 -3.14 24.47 -7.46
CA PRO A 28 -3.36 25.76 -6.81
C PRO A 28 -3.61 25.58 -5.29
N GLY A 29 -2.91 26.36 -4.47
CA GLY A 29 -2.98 26.27 -3.01
C GLY A 29 -2.09 25.19 -2.37
N ALA A 30 -1.31 24.46 -3.17
CA ALA A 30 -0.34 23.53 -2.63
C ALA A 30 0.77 24.28 -1.87
N VAL A 31 1.12 23.76 -0.69
CA VAL A 31 2.30 24.25 0.04
C VAL A 31 3.54 23.57 -0.55
N PRO A 32 4.50 24.30 -1.09
CA PRO A 32 5.72 23.71 -1.62
C PRO A 32 6.46 22.93 -0.52
N LEU A 33 6.90 21.72 -0.84
CA LEU A 33 7.86 21.03 0.01
C LEU A 33 9.16 21.82 0.07
N LEU A 34 9.73 21.94 1.25
CA LEU A 34 11.04 22.57 1.41
C LEU A 34 12.07 21.80 0.58
N PRO A 35 13.03 22.50 -0.05
CA PRO A 35 14.13 21.86 -0.76
C PRO A 35 14.78 20.80 0.14
N ASN A 36 14.97 19.61 -0.39
CA ASN A 36 15.52 18.44 0.32
C ASN A 36 14.67 17.84 1.44
N GLN A 37 13.47 18.32 1.68
CA GLN A 37 12.57 17.71 2.67
C GLN A 37 12.20 16.28 2.23
N GLY A 38 12.54 15.32 3.08
CA GLY A 38 12.29 13.90 2.80
C GLY A 38 13.10 13.33 1.64
N ARG A 39 14.11 14.05 1.13
CA ARG A 39 15.00 13.56 0.08
C ARG A 39 16.23 12.88 0.66
N VAL A 40 16.47 11.65 0.22
CA VAL A 40 17.70 10.90 0.51
C VAL A 40 18.49 10.79 -0.77
N ILE A 41 19.80 11.08 -0.74
CA ILE A 41 20.71 11.02 -1.90
C ILE A 41 21.80 10.02 -1.58
N GLN A 42 21.99 9.04 -2.47
CA GLN A 42 23.08 8.08 -2.40
C GLN A 42 23.60 7.79 -3.81
N GLN A 43 24.89 7.96 -4.01
CA GLN A 43 25.56 7.60 -5.26
C GLN A 43 26.04 6.15 -5.24
N GLY A 44 26.22 5.58 -6.45
CA GLY A 44 26.65 4.20 -6.61
C GLY A 44 25.48 3.21 -6.64
N SER A 45 25.82 1.93 -6.66
CA SER A 45 24.86 0.83 -6.64
C SER A 45 24.09 0.78 -5.32
N VAL A 46 22.78 0.63 -5.38
CA VAL A 46 21.87 0.59 -4.23
C VAL A 46 20.92 -0.60 -4.34
N ARG A 47 20.76 -1.31 -3.23
CA ARG A 47 19.80 -2.41 -3.13
C ARG A 47 18.67 -2.02 -2.18
N VAL A 48 17.44 -2.09 -2.67
CA VAL A 48 16.23 -1.83 -1.89
C VAL A 48 15.48 -3.14 -1.69
N LEU A 49 15.39 -3.59 -0.44
CA LEU A 49 14.66 -4.79 -0.07
C LEU A 49 13.18 -4.46 0.10
N CYS A 50 12.32 -5.11 -0.66
CA CYS A 50 10.87 -5.01 -0.53
C CYS A 50 10.33 -6.28 0.13
N ILE A 51 9.71 -6.14 1.28
CA ILE A 51 9.15 -7.23 2.09
C ILE A 51 7.78 -6.86 2.64
N ALA A 52 7.01 -7.87 3.02
CA ALA A 52 5.67 -7.72 3.56
C ALA A 52 5.49 -8.51 4.85
N ASP A 53 4.56 -8.05 5.69
CA ASP A 53 3.97 -8.84 6.77
C ASP A 53 4.98 -9.40 7.78
N VAL A 54 5.89 -8.57 8.29
CA VAL A 54 6.81 -8.97 9.37
C VAL A 54 6.10 -9.18 10.71
N ARG A 55 4.88 -8.66 10.84
CA ARG A 55 3.96 -8.93 11.96
C ARG A 55 4.60 -8.79 13.34
N GLY A 56 5.26 -7.68 13.55
CA GLY A 56 5.88 -7.36 14.83
C GLY A 56 7.24 -8.01 15.08
N ASN A 57 7.71 -8.90 14.22
CA ASN A 57 9.06 -9.48 14.31
C ASN A 57 10.09 -8.51 13.73
N LEU A 58 10.27 -7.37 14.39
CA LEU A 58 11.01 -6.23 13.84
C LEU A 58 12.52 -6.42 13.85
N GLN A 59 13.06 -7.26 14.72
CA GLN A 59 14.47 -7.62 14.69
C GLN A 59 14.85 -8.36 13.40
N SER A 60 13.88 -9.08 12.80
CA SER A 60 14.11 -9.77 11.53
C SER A 60 14.41 -8.82 10.38
N LEU A 61 14.00 -7.55 10.46
CA LEU A 61 14.31 -6.53 9.45
C LEU A 61 15.82 -6.34 9.29
N ASN A 62 16.56 -6.31 10.39
CA ASN A 62 18.01 -6.18 10.36
C ASN A 62 18.68 -7.41 9.74
N GLN A 63 18.20 -8.61 10.07
CA GLN A 63 18.72 -9.85 9.49
C GLN A 63 18.40 -9.95 7.99
N LEU A 64 17.19 -9.65 7.59
CA LEU A 64 16.79 -9.66 6.19
C LEU A 64 17.56 -8.62 5.36
N ALA A 65 17.79 -7.43 5.90
CA ALA A 65 18.61 -6.42 5.26
C ALA A 65 20.05 -6.91 5.04
N ALA A 66 20.65 -7.57 6.04
CA ALA A 66 21.98 -8.15 5.92
C ALA A 66 22.02 -9.28 4.88
N ASP A 67 21.07 -10.19 4.91
CA ASP A 67 20.99 -11.32 3.98
C ASP A 67 20.82 -10.86 2.52
N ALA A 68 20.02 -9.85 2.30
CA ALA A 68 19.80 -9.25 0.97
C ALA A 68 20.85 -8.19 0.60
N ARG A 69 21.76 -7.86 1.50
CA ARG A 69 22.73 -6.76 1.33
C ARG A 69 22.04 -5.45 0.97
N ALA A 70 20.93 -5.17 1.63
CA ALA A 70 20.09 -4.01 1.33
C ALA A 70 20.59 -2.75 2.03
N ASN A 71 20.44 -1.63 1.34
CA ASN A 71 20.71 -0.29 1.85
C ASN A 71 19.45 0.36 2.43
N TYR A 72 18.28 -0.05 1.94
CA TYR A 72 16.95 0.43 2.32
C TYR A 72 15.95 -0.71 2.32
N ILE A 73 14.90 -0.57 3.14
CA ILE A 73 13.75 -1.47 3.14
C ILE A 73 12.49 -0.68 2.78
N ILE A 74 11.69 -1.25 1.87
CA ILE A 74 10.29 -0.89 1.66
C ILE A 74 9.45 -2.04 2.22
N HIS A 75 8.57 -1.72 3.16
CA HIS A 75 7.71 -2.72 3.79
C HIS A 75 6.25 -2.46 3.47
N THR A 76 5.51 -3.51 3.16
CA THR A 76 4.08 -3.48 2.89
C THR A 76 3.35 -4.47 3.79
N GLY A 77 2.13 -4.12 4.22
CA GLY A 77 1.31 -5.01 5.01
C GLY A 77 1.42 -4.80 6.52
N ASP A 78 1.16 -5.87 7.26
CA ASP A 78 1.14 -5.85 8.71
C ASP A 78 2.56 -5.72 9.27
N PHE A 79 2.91 -4.53 9.72
CA PHE A 79 4.22 -4.21 10.29
C PHE A 79 4.34 -4.67 11.74
N GLY A 80 3.27 -4.52 12.48
CA GLY A 80 3.26 -4.77 13.92
C GLY A 80 3.18 -3.49 14.72
N PHE A 81 2.35 -2.54 14.29
CA PHE A 81 2.11 -1.30 15.00
C PHE A 81 1.20 -1.54 16.20
N TYR A 82 1.76 -2.17 17.21
CA TYR A 82 1.17 -2.44 18.51
C TYR A 82 2.12 -2.00 19.62
N ASP A 83 1.58 -1.39 20.67
CA ASP A 83 2.29 -1.02 21.89
C ASP A 83 1.79 -1.85 23.08
N ASP A 84 2.27 -1.54 24.29
CA ASP A 84 1.89 -2.24 25.51
C ASP A 84 0.41 -2.10 25.89
N ARG A 85 -0.28 -1.10 25.35
CA ARG A 85 -1.71 -0.86 25.56
C ARG A 85 -2.60 -1.47 24.50
N SER A 86 -2.04 -1.94 23.40
CA SER A 86 -2.82 -2.47 22.26
C SER A 86 -3.63 -3.71 22.63
N LEU A 87 -3.17 -4.51 23.58
CA LEU A 87 -3.91 -5.68 24.05
C LEU A 87 -5.29 -5.31 24.61
N ASP A 88 -5.39 -4.16 25.28
CA ASP A 88 -6.67 -3.67 25.82
C ASP A 88 -7.63 -3.21 24.72
N ARG A 89 -7.10 -2.74 23.60
CA ARG A 89 -7.88 -2.15 22.49
C ARG A 89 -8.25 -3.15 21.41
N ILE A 90 -7.50 -4.23 21.26
CA ILE A 90 -7.73 -5.21 20.19
C ILE A 90 -8.97 -6.07 20.48
N ALA A 91 -9.79 -6.35 19.45
CA ALA A 91 -10.91 -7.26 19.57
C ALA A 91 -10.41 -8.71 19.68
N GLU A 92 -11.14 -9.54 20.43
CA GLU A 92 -10.81 -10.96 20.63
C GLU A 92 -10.66 -11.73 19.30
N LYS A 93 -11.56 -11.50 18.35
CA LYS A 93 -11.48 -12.09 17.02
C LYS A 93 -10.22 -11.68 16.26
N THR A 94 -9.85 -10.40 16.34
CA THR A 94 -8.65 -9.88 15.70
C THR A 94 -7.40 -10.43 16.36
N LEU A 95 -7.38 -10.49 17.69
CA LEU A 95 -6.27 -11.08 18.44
C LEU A 95 -6.03 -12.53 18.05
N LYS A 96 -7.09 -13.31 17.89
CA LYS A 96 -7.00 -14.70 17.43
C LYS A 96 -6.37 -14.81 16.04
N HIS A 97 -6.74 -13.92 15.13
CA HIS A 97 -6.17 -13.84 13.79
C HIS A 97 -4.69 -13.43 13.84
N VAL A 98 -4.35 -12.40 14.59
CA VAL A 98 -2.96 -11.95 14.77
C VAL A 98 -2.09 -13.07 15.36
N ALA A 99 -2.60 -13.79 16.36
CA ALA A 99 -1.88 -14.91 16.96
C ALA A 99 -1.60 -16.03 15.96
N GLN A 100 -2.55 -16.34 15.09
CA GLN A 100 -2.41 -17.40 14.08
C GLN A 100 -1.21 -17.19 13.15
N TYR A 101 -0.95 -15.95 12.77
CA TYR A 101 0.11 -15.60 11.81
C TYR A 101 1.35 -14.99 12.46
N SER A 102 1.37 -14.83 13.78
CA SER A 102 2.49 -14.19 14.48
C SER A 102 3.75 -15.02 14.44
N PRO A 103 4.88 -14.50 13.93
CA PRO A 103 6.17 -15.17 14.01
C PRO A 103 6.79 -15.13 15.41
N LEU A 104 6.21 -14.36 16.33
CA LEU A 104 6.68 -14.22 17.72
C LEU A 104 6.16 -15.31 18.65
N LEU A 105 5.17 -16.09 18.22
CA LEU A 105 4.59 -17.18 18.98
C LEU A 105 5.06 -18.53 18.44
N SER A 106 5.33 -19.48 19.34
CA SER A 106 5.65 -20.85 18.95
C SER A 106 4.46 -21.55 18.32
N ASP A 107 4.71 -22.58 17.50
CA ASP A 107 3.66 -23.35 16.85
C ASP A 107 2.74 -24.05 17.86
N SER A 108 3.26 -24.47 19.00
CA SER A 108 2.48 -25.08 20.08
C SER A 108 1.50 -24.07 20.71
N VAL A 109 1.96 -22.84 20.95
CA VAL A 109 1.12 -21.75 21.45
C VAL A 109 0.04 -21.38 20.45
N LYS A 110 0.38 -21.24 19.17
CA LYS A 110 -0.59 -20.96 18.09
C LYS A 110 -1.68 -22.00 18.00
N ARG A 111 -1.32 -23.29 18.02
CA ARG A 111 -2.30 -24.40 18.00
C ARG A 111 -3.19 -24.40 19.23
N SER A 112 -2.61 -24.17 20.39
CA SER A 112 -3.36 -24.07 21.64
C SER A 112 -4.39 -22.93 21.61
N ILE A 113 -4.00 -21.76 21.09
CA ILE A 113 -4.90 -20.61 20.93
C ILE A 113 -6.00 -20.92 19.92
N ALA A 114 -5.66 -21.53 18.78
CA ALA A 114 -6.63 -21.88 17.74
C ALA A 114 -7.72 -22.86 18.23
N GLN A 115 -7.38 -23.73 19.16
CA GLN A 115 -8.26 -24.75 19.74
C GLN A 115 -8.91 -24.32 21.06
N ALA A 116 -8.56 -23.12 21.57
CA ALA A 116 -9.06 -22.65 22.85
C ALA A 116 -10.58 -22.43 22.82
N PRO A 117 -11.30 -22.79 23.90
CA PRO A 117 -12.71 -22.47 24.05
C PRO A 117 -12.90 -20.94 24.14
N PRO A 118 -14.14 -20.43 23.90
CA PRO A 118 -14.39 -18.99 23.96
C PRO A 118 -14.13 -18.35 25.33
N GLN A 119 -14.14 -19.16 26.38
CA GLN A 119 -13.89 -18.72 27.75
C GLN A 119 -12.82 -19.61 28.43
N PRO A 120 -11.84 -19.02 29.13
CA PRO A 120 -11.59 -17.58 29.28
C PRO A 120 -11.11 -16.93 27.99
N PRO A 121 -11.26 -15.59 27.82
CA PRO A 121 -10.81 -14.90 26.62
C PRO A 121 -9.29 -15.05 26.39
N ILE A 122 -8.88 -15.07 25.12
CA ILE A 122 -7.46 -15.16 24.75
C ILE A 122 -6.65 -13.97 25.29
N LYS A 123 -7.26 -12.81 25.42
CA LYS A 123 -6.63 -11.63 26.03
C LYS A 123 -6.07 -11.90 27.43
N GLU A 124 -6.81 -12.61 28.25
CA GLU A 124 -6.37 -12.98 29.61
C GLU A 124 -5.13 -13.85 29.57
N ARG A 125 -5.04 -14.76 28.61
CA ARG A 125 -3.87 -15.60 28.41
C ARG A 125 -2.67 -14.77 27.94
N PHE A 126 -2.87 -13.86 26.98
CA PHE A 126 -1.82 -12.96 26.51
C PHE A 126 -1.26 -12.13 27.67
N ALA A 127 -2.13 -11.57 28.51
CA ALA A 127 -1.71 -10.79 29.66
C ALA A 127 -0.96 -11.65 30.71
N ARG A 128 -1.50 -12.81 31.04
CA ARG A 128 -0.93 -13.70 32.07
C ARG A 128 0.42 -14.29 31.68
N GLU A 129 0.55 -14.72 30.44
CA GLU A 129 1.76 -15.33 29.92
C GLU A 129 2.72 -14.32 29.27
N HIS A 130 2.38 -13.04 29.30
CA HIS A 130 3.15 -11.95 28.65
C HIS A 130 3.48 -12.25 27.19
N LEU A 131 2.51 -12.76 26.43
CA LEU A 131 2.70 -13.08 25.03
C LEU A 131 2.79 -11.76 24.21
N PRO A 132 3.82 -11.62 23.34
CA PRO A 132 4.00 -10.39 22.61
C PRO A 132 3.07 -10.27 21.41
N LEU A 133 2.55 -9.07 21.16
CA LEU A 133 1.91 -8.70 19.90
C LEU A 133 2.93 -8.19 18.89
N SER A 134 3.95 -7.49 19.36
CA SER A 134 4.97 -6.85 18.53
C SER A 134 6.21 -6.54 19.35
N GLU A 135 7.35 -6.48 18.68
CA GLU A 135 8.59 -5.98 19.25
C GLU A 135 8.72 -4.44 19.20
N LEU A 136 7.72 -3.73 18.69
CA LEU A 136 7.75 -2.27 18.59
C LEU A 136 8.12 -1.55 19.91
N PRO A 137 7.61 -1.96 21.08
CA PRO A 137 8.01 -1.35 22.34
C PRO A 137 9.52 -1.38 22.60
N LEU A 138 10.21 -2.42 22.14
CA LEU A 138 11.67 -2.55 22.29
C LEU A 138 12.46 -1.59 21.38
N PHE A 139 11.85 -1.16 20.28
CA PHE A 139 12.41 -0.12 19.40
C PHE A 139 12.05 1.28 19.90
N LEU A 140 10.89 1.46 20.49
CA LEU A 140 10.49 2.73 21.11
C LEU A 140 11.37 3.09 22.29
N ASN A 141 11.76 2.11 23.12
CA ASN A 141 12.65 2.31 24.27
C ASN A 141 14.14 2.21 23.90
N LYS A 142 14.45 2.05 22.62
CA LYS A 142 15.83 1.96 22.08
C LYS A 142 16.64 0.76 22.54
N THR A 143 16.01 -0.30 23.06
CA THR A 143 16.68 -1.58 23.32
C THR A 143 17.22 -2.15 22.04
N TYR A 144 16.46 -2.07 20.95
CA TYR A 144 16.88 -2.43 19.60
C TYR A 144 16.77 -1.24 18.66
N THR A 145 17.54 -1.25 17.59
CA THR A 145 17.59 -0.21 16.57
C THR A 145 17.52 -0.83 15.17
N LEU A 146 17.00 -0.06 14.21
CA LEU A 146 17.02 -0.45 12.80
C LEU A 146 18.35 -0.04 12.17
N ASN A 147 19.02 -0.99 11.51
CA ASN A 147 20.34 -0.79 10.92
C ASN A 147 20.29 -0.04 9.60
N VAL A 148 19.16 -0.11 8.89
CA VAL A 148 18.92 0.59 7.62
C VAL A 148 17.60 1.34 7.69
N PRO A 149 17.43 2.42 6.89
CA PRO A 149 16.16 3.09 6.78
C PRO A 149 15.04 2.16 6.28
N VAL A 150 13.92 2.17 6.96
CA VAL A 150 12.72 1.39 6.64
C VAL A 150 11.59 2.34 6.29
N TYR A 151 11.05 2.20 5.09
CA TYR A 151 9.89 2.93 4.60
C TYR A 151 8.71 1.98 4.57
N THR A 152 7.67 2.27 5.31
CA THR A 152 6.55 1.34 5.46
C THR A 152 5.20 2.04 5.38
N VAL A 153 4.23 1.32 4.86
CA VAL A 153 2.81 1.55 5.10
C VAL A 153 2.34 0.62 6.20
N TRP A 154 1.11 0.78 6.66
CA TRP A 154 0.50 -0.16 7.61
C TRP A 154 -0.43 -1.13 6.89
N GLY A 155 -0.71 -2.25 7.55
CA GLY A 155 -1.58 -3.30 7.04
C GLY A 155 -3.01 -3.22 7.57
N ALA A 156 -3.70 -4.35 7.48
CA ALA A 156 -5.08 -4.50 7.92
C ALA A 156 -5.21 -4.79 9.43
N CYS A 157 -4.20 -5.40 10.04
CA CYS A 157 -4.19 -5.78 11.44
C CYS A 157 -3.17 -4.94 12.21
N GLU A 158 -3.56 -3.72 12.56
CA GLU A 158 -2.73 -2.74 13.26
C GLU A 158 -3.57 -1.87 14.19
N ASP A 159 -2.93 -1.25 15.17
CA ASP A 159 -3.58 -0.36 16.11
C ASP A 159 -3.51 1.08 15.61
N VAL A 160 -4.67 1.65 15.27
CA VAL A 160 -4.75 3.02 14.73
C VAL A 160 -4.18 4.06 15.69
N GLN A 161 -4.32 3.85 17.00
CA GLN A 161 -3.78 4.80 18.00
C GLN A 161 -2.25 4.82 18.00
N VAL A 162 -1.62 3.68 17.77
CA VAL A 162 -0.15 3.59 17.64
C VAL A 162 0.32 4.31 16.38
N LEU A 163 -0.36 4.09 15.26
CA LEU A 163 -0.04 4.78 14.01
C LEU A 163 -0.16 6.30 14.16
N GLU A 164 -1.21 6.78 14.79
CA GLU A 164 -1.40 8.22 15.00
C GLU A 164 -0.30 8.81 15.88
N LYS A 165 0.17 8.10 16.89
CA LYS A 165 1.30 8.51 17.72
C LYS A 165 2.61 8.58 16.93
N LEU A 166 2.85 7.63 16.02
CA LEU A 166 4.01 7.67 15.14
C LEU A 166 3.91 8.82 14.13
N ARG A 167 2.74 9.05 13.55
CA ARG A 167 2.54 10.14 12.58
C ARG A 167 2.63 11.52 13.22
N SER A 168 2.20 11.67 14.45
CA SER A 168 2.30 12.94 15.21
C SER A 168 3.69 13.23 15.76
N GLY A 169 4.57 12.23 15.79
CA GLY A 169 5.89 12.33 16.41
C GLY A 169 5.91 12.09 17.93
N GLU A 170 4.78 11.74 18.54
CA GLU A 170 4.73 11.32 19.94
C GLU A 170 5.55 10.03 20.15
N TYR A 171 5.42 9.08 19.24
CA TYR A 171 6.32 7.94 19.12
C TYR A 171 7.34 8.20 18.02
N LYS A 172 8.59 7.84 18.29
CA LYS A 172 9.67 7.94 17.34
C LYS A 172 10.56 6.69 17.42
N VAL A 173 10.82 6.11 16.24
CA VAL A 173 11.81 5.06 16.05
C VAL A 173 12.80 5.54 15.01
N ASP A 174 14.08 5.55 15.33
CA ASP A 174 15.12 5.97 14.40
C ASP A 174 15.15 5.01 13.19
N ASN A 175 15.34 5.56 12.00
CA ASN A 175 15.29 4.85 10.72
C ASN A 175 13.92 4.27 10.32
N LEU A 176 12.85 4.55 11.04
CA LEU A 176 11.50 4.17 10.64
C LEU A 176 10.77 5.37 10.05
N HIS A 177 10.33 5.23 8.82
CA HIS A 177 9.62 6.25 8.07
C HIS A 177 8.28 5.72 7.60
N ILE A 178 7.20 6.36 8.05
CA ILE A 178 5.85 6.03 7.56
C ILE A 178 5.62 6.73 6.23
N ILE A 179 5.17 5.97 5.23
CA ILE A 179 4.68 6.51 3.96
C ILE A 179 3.16 6.51 4.04
N ASP A 180 2.56 7.66 3.86
CA ASP A 180 1.11 7.80 3.93
C ASP A 180 0.59 8.79 2.87
N GLU A 181 -0.68 9.08 2.93
CA GLU A 181 -1.38 9.98 2.01
C GLU A 181 -0.84 11.41 2.03
N ALA A 182 -0.23 11.83 3.14
CA ALA A 182 0.30 13.18 3.30
C ALA A 182 1.83 13.27 3.07
N HIS A 183 2.54 12.15 3.24
CA HIS A 183 4.00 12.13 3.24
C HIS A 183 4.54 11.15 2.20
N SER A 184 4.89 11.68 1.04
CA SER A 184 5.68 10.94 0.06
C SER A 184 7.17 11.01 0.41
N ARG A 185 7.96 10.09 -0.13
CA ARG A 185 9.42 10.06 0.07
C ARG A 185 10.13 10.04 -1.27
N LEU A 186 11.24 10.77 -1.36
CA LEU A 186 12.10 10.77 -2.53
C LEU A 186 13.46 10.15 -2.19
N LEU A 187 13.79 9.06 -2.86
CA LEU A 187 15.10 8.42 -2.81
C LEU A 187 15.83 8.68 -4.14
N ASP A 188 16.86 9.49 -4.11
CA ASP A 188 17.73 9.76 -5.27
C ASP A 188 18.95 8.85 -5.17
N VAL A 189 18.83 7.65 -5.73
CA VAL A 189 19.74 6.53 -5.48
C VAL A 189 20.14 5.84 -6.78
N GLY A 190 21.42 5.53 -6.95
CA GLY A 190 21.90 4.76 -8.09
C GLY A 190 21.60 5.38 -9.46
N GLY A 191 21.44 6.70 -9.53
CA GLY A 191 21.07 7.41 -10.75
C GLY A 191 19.57 7.39 -11.07
N VAL A 192 18.73 6.95 -10.14
CA VAL A 192 17.26 6.95 -10.24
C VAL A 192 16.65 7.76 -9.12
N LYS A 193 15.65 8.57 -9.43
CA LYS A 193 14.85 9.28 -8.45
C LYS A 193 13.58 8.49 -8.18
N LEU A 194 13.55 7.78 -7.05
CA LEU A 194 12.38 7.00 -6.62
C LEU A 194 11.45 7.86 -5.78
N ARG A 195 10.25 8.09 -6.27
CA ARG A 195 9.16 8.71 -5.49
C ARG A 195 8.27 7.62 -4.92
N LEU A 196 8.27 7.49 -3.59
CA LEU A 196 7.43 6.53 -2.88
C LEU A 196 6.12 7.22 -2.48
N LEU A 197 5.02 6.70 -3.00
CA LEU A 197 3.65 7.10 -2.65
C LEU A 197 3.00 5.94 -1.92
N GLY A 198 2.43 6.17 -0.74
CA GLY A 198 1.98 5.09 0.12
C GLY A 198 0.51 5.19 0.53
N LEU A 199 -0.11 4.03 0.63
CA LEU A 199 -1.48 3.87 1.12
C LEU A 199 -1.57 2.62 1.99
N GLY A 200 -1.81 2.81 3.28
CA GLY A 200 -1.99 1.71 4.23
C GLY A 200 -3.45 1.33 4.44
N GLY A 201 -3.64 0.20 5.11
CA GLY A 201 -4.96 -0.33 5.45
C GLY A 201 -5.57 -1.25 4.39
N ALA A 202 -6.62 -1.95 4.77
CA ALA A 202 -7.40 -2.79 3.86
C ALA A 202 -8.43 -1.95 3.10
N VAL A 203 -8.72 -2.33 1.87
CA VAL A 203 -9.84 -1.74 1.11
C VAL A 203 -11.10 -2.53 1.41
N VAL A 204 -12.02 -1.89 2.12
CA VAL A 204 -13.32 -2.46 2.50
C VAL A 204 -14.39 -1.47 2.04
N MET A 205 -15.16 -1.82 1.02
CA MET A 205 -16.08 -0.89 0.36
C MET A 205 -17.06 -0.21 1.32
N HIS A 206 -17.66 -0.95 2.23
CA HIS A 206 -18.62 -0.39 3.19
C HIS A 206 -17.98 0.44 4.32
N LYS A 207 -16.65 0.49 4.41
CA LYS A 207 -15.89 1.28 5.39
C LYS A 207 -15.15 2.48 4.78
N LEU A 208 -15.31 2.76 3.51
CA LEU A 208 -14.63 3.87 2.83
C LEU A 208 -14.95 5.24 3.42
N PHE A 209 -16.07 5.37 4.11
CA PHE A 209 -16.56 6.62 4.72
C PHE A 209 -16.57 6.59 6.25
N ASP A 210 -15.94 5.58 6.86
CA ASP A 210 -15.91 5.39 8.30
C ASP A 210 -14.48 5.52 8.82
N ASN A 211 -14.26 6.45 9.75
CA ASN A 211 -12.96 6.64 10.41
C ASN A 211 -12.73 5.69 11.59
N GLY A 212 -13.79 5.05 12.10
CA GLY A 212 -13.68 4.24 13.31
C GLY A 212 -13.19 5.07 14.50
N GLU A 213 -12.14 4.59 15.17
CA GLU A 213 -11.48 5.27 16.29
C GLU A 213 -10.38 6.26 15.84
N GLY A 214 -10.14 6.39 14.55
CA GLY A 214 -9.14 7.30 13.99
C GLY A 214 -9.53 8.77 14.20
N ARG A 215 -8.54 9.61 14.44
CA ARG A 215 -8.71 11.06 14.69
C ARG A 215 -8.24 11.91 13.51
N THR A 216 -7.53 11.31 12.58
CA THR A 216 -6.99 11.95 11.39
C THR A 216 -7.62 11.36 10.12
N THR A 217 -6.93 11.39 9.00
CA THR A 217 -7.38 10.76 7.75
C THR A 217 -7.28 9.24 7.78
N ILE A 218 -6.44 8.65 8.65
CA ILE A 218 -6.37 7.20 8.80
C ILE A 218 -7.53 6.67 9.63
N ALA A 219 -7.93 5.46 9.32
CA ALA A 219 -9.12 4.83 9.90
C ALA A 219 -8.81 3.45 10.46
N GLY A 220 -9.40 3.15 11.59
CA GLY A 220 -9.24 1.87 12.24
C GLY A 220 -10.01 1.75 13.53
N GLY A 221 -9.98 0.57 14.11
CA GLY A 221 -10.57 0.30 15.41
C GLY A 221 -10.38 -1.15 15.82
N GLN A 222 -10.27 -1.38 17.11
CA GLN A 222 -10.16 -2.70 17.69
C GLN A 222 -9.03 -3.57 17.09
N GLY A 223 -7.91 -2.93 16.71
CA GLY A 223 -6.75 -3.62 16.16
C GLY A 223 -6.82 -3.90 14.65
N THR A 224 -7.79 -3.35 13.96
CA THR A 224 -7.89 -3.39 12.49
C THR A 224 -7.80 -2.00 11.88
N MET A 225 -7.32 -1.91 10.65
CA MET A 225 -7.23 -0.66 9.90
C MET A 225 -7.71 -0.85 8.47
N TRP A 226 -8.39 0.16 7.96
CA TRP A 226 -8.89 0.22 6.59
C TRP A 226 -8.61 1.58 5.97
N THR A 227 -8.80 1.67 4.67
CA THR A 227 -8.58 2.90 3.91
C THR A 227 -9.88 3.67 3.75
N THR A 228 -9.83 4.99 3.93
CA THR A 228 -10.97 5.87 3.64
C THR A 228 -10.87 6.48 2.24
N LEU A 229 -12.00 6.89 1.70
CA LEU A 229 -12.05 7.57 0.41
C LEU A 229 -11.32 8.93 0.45
N LEU A 230 -11.49 9.69 1.53
CA LEU A 230 -10.78 10.97 1.71
C LEU A 230 -9.26 10.77 1.77
N GLN A 231 -8.79 9.68 2.35
CA GLN A 231 -7.38 9.32 2.34
C GLN A 231 -6.86 9.10 0.91
N MET A 232 -7.63 8.44 0.05
CA MET A 232 -7.28 8.29 -1.37
C MET A 232 -7.23 9.63 -2.09
N GLY A 233 -8.18 10.51 -1.82
CA GLY A 233 -8.19 11.88 -2.36
C GLY A 233 -6.97 12.70 -1.92
N GLU A 234 -6.58 12.59 -0.66
CA GLU A 234 -5.38 13.26 -0.13
C GLU A 234 -4.10 12.71 -0.78
N LEU A 235 -4.04 11.41 -1.02
CA LEU A 235 -2.92 10.81 -1.73
C LEU A 235 -2.79 11.34 -3.16
N VAL A 236 -3.91 11.49 -3.88
CA VAL A 236 -3.93 12.12 -5.21
C VAL A 236 -3.42 13.57 -5.14
N ASP A 237 -3.87 14.33 -4.15
CA ASP A 237 -3.41 15.70 -3.94
C ASP A 237 -1.89 15.75 -3.69
N THR A 238 -1.39 14.90 -2.81
CA THR A 238 0.05 14.77 -2.54
C THR A 238 0.83 14.42 -3.80
N ALA A 239 0.36 13.44 -4.57
CA ALA A 239 0.99 13.01 -5.81
C ALA A 239 1.08 14.13 -6.85
N ASN A 240 0.03 14.96 -6.94
CA ASN A 240 0.01 16.11 -7.83
C ASN A 240 0.99 17.21 -7.38
N ARG A 241 1.10 17.46 -6.08
CA ARG A 241 1.99 18.47 -5.51
C ARG A 241 3.47 18.17 -5.76
N VAL A 242 3.86 16.90 -5.69
CA VAL A 242 5.26 16.47 -5.80
C VAL A 242 5.61 15.97 -7.20
N TYR A 243 4.72 16.18 -8.17
CA TYR A 243 4.93 15.65 -9.51
C TYR A 243 6.18 16.20 -10.17
N ASP A 244 7.06 15.29 -10.57
CA ASP A 244 8.25 15.56 -11.38
C ASP A 244 8.37 14.44 -12.43
N PRO A 245 8.35 14.78 -13.75
CA PRO A 245 8.39 13.76 -14.80
C PRO A 245 9.72 13.00 -14.88
N THR A 246 10.77 13.46 -14.19
CA THR A 246 12.07 12.77 -14.12
C THR A 246 12.11 11.69 -13.05
N GLU A 247 11.11 11.62 -12.18
CA GLU A 247 11.03 10.64 -11.11
C GLU A 247 10.36 9.34 -11.56
N THR A 248 10.83 8.21 -11.02
CA THR A 248 10.14 6.93 -11.08
C THR A 248 9.23 6.82 -9.87
N ARG A 249 7.93 6.65 -10.10
CA ARG A 249 6.93 6.56 -9.04
C ARG A 249 6.60 5.12 -8.68
N ILE A 250 6.76 4.79 -7.41
CA ILE A 250 6.38 3.51 -6.84
C ILE A 250 5.17 3.72 -5.93
N PHE A 251 4.07 3.02 -6.23
CA PHE A 251 2.91 2.97 -5.34
C PHE A 251 3.08 1.82 -4.35
N VAL A 252 3.31 2.17 -3.09
CA VAL A 252 3.49 1.23 -1.98
C VAL A 252 2.16 1.11 -1.25
N THR A 253 1.57 -0.06 -1.23
CA THR A 253 0.25 -0.27 -0.62
C THR A 253 0.14 -1.65 0.01
N HIS A 254 -0.72 -1.79 1.03
CA HIS A 254 -1.01 -3.09 1.62
C HIS A 254 -1.85 -3.96 0.69
N ALA A 255 -3.00 -3.47 0.27
CA ALA A 255 -3.86 -4.15 -0.69
C ALA A 255 -3.30 -4.03 -2.11
N SER A 256 -3.43 -5.09 -2.91
CA SER A 256 -2.84 -5.14 -4.25
C SER A 256 -3.72 -4.45 -5.29
N PRO A 257 -3.15 -3.51 -6.08
CA PRO A 257 -3.84 -2.96 -7.25
C PRO A 257 -4.16 -4.01 -8.31
N ALA A 258 -3.47 -5.14 -8.31
CA ALA A 258 -3.76 -6.26 -9.21
C ALA A 258 -5.08 -6.97 -8.89
N ARG A 259 -5.56 -6.86 -7.64
CA ARG A 259 -6.79 -7.52 -7.16
C ARG A 259 -7.95 -6.57 -6.96
N GLU A 260 -7.66 -5.31 -6.71
CA GLU A 260 -8.65 -4.30 -6.34
C GLU A 260 -8.73 -3.25 -7.46
N GLY A 261 -9.88 -3.20 -8.16
CA GLY A 261 -10.07 -2.32 -9.31
C GLY A 261 -9.98 -0.84 -8.95
N LEU A 262 -10.49 -0.43 -7.80
CA LEU A 262 -10.38 0.94 -7.33
C LEU A 262 -8.92 1.34 -7.11
N LEU A 263 -8.11 0.48 -6.50
CA LEU A 263 -6.68 0.72 -6.34
C LEU A 263 -5.92 0.70 -7.66
N ASN A 264 -6.35 -0.12 -8.61
CA ASN A 264 -5.77 -0.10 -9.96
C ASN A 264 -5.98 1.26 -10.62
N GLN A 265 -7.19 1.79 -10.58
CA GLN A 265 -7.50 3.12 -11.10
C GLN A 265 -6.76 4.21 -10.33
N LEU A 266 -6.63 4.08 -9.01
CA LEU A 266 -5.82 4.99 -8.20
C LEU A 266 -4.36 4.98 -8.65
N SER A 267 -3.77 3.82 -8.90
CA SER A 267 -2.39 3.71 -9.41
C SER A 267 -2.19 4.49 -10.71
N VAL A 268 -3.16 4.40 -11.61
CA VAL A 268 -3.16 5.16 -12.88
C VAL A 268 -3.26 6.66 -12.61
N THR A 269 -4.15 7.07 -11.73
CA THR A 269 -4.33 8.47 -11.34
C THR A 269 -3.07 9.05 -10.68
N LEU A 270 -2.39 8.26 -9.87
CA LEU A 270 -1.12 8.64 -9.23
C LEU A 270 0.05 8.69 -10.22
N LYS A 271 -0.14 8.21 -11.44
CA LYS A 271 0.94 8.04 -12.43
C LYS A 271 2.06 7.15 -11.93
N ALA A 272 1.70 6.07 -11.25
CA ALA A 272 2.66 5.09 -10.77
C ALA A 272 3.29 4.35 -11.95
N ASP A 273 4.59 4.14 -11.90
CA ASP A 273 5.30 3.31 -12.88
C ASP A 273 5.12 1.83 -12.53
N PHE A 274 5.16 1.51 -11.26
CA PHE A 274 4.80 0.19 -10.75
C PHE A 274 4.33 0.28 -9.29
N SER A 275 3.74 -0.81 -8.81
CA SER A 275 3.32 -0.95 -7.42
C SER A 275 4.03 -2.10 -6.73
N VAL A 276 4.16 -1.96 -5.41
CA VAL A 276 4.62 -3.01 -4.51
C VAL A 276 3.58 -3.18 -3.41
N SER A 277 3.07 -4.39 -3.23
CA SER A 277 1.99 -4.67 -2.28
C SER A 277 2.16 -6.00 -1.58
N ALA A 278 1.42 -6.19 -0.49
CA ALA A 278 1.37 -7.47 0.21
C ALA A 278 0.59 -8.53 -0.58
N GLY A 279 0.95 -9.79 -0.37
CA GLY A 279 0.39 -10.92 -1.11
C GLY A 279 -0.72 -11.68 -0.39
N LEU A 280 -1.25 -11.20 0.72
CA LEU A 280 -2.30 -11.86 1.52
C LEU A 280 -1.92 -13.28 1.95
N HIS A 281 -0.82 -13.42 2.69
CA HIS A 281 -0.33 -14.67 3.27
C HIS A 281 0.20 -15.70 2.27
N PHE A 282 0.61 -15.28 1.09
CA PHE A 282 1.21 -16.20 0.11
C PHE A 282 2.68 -16.49 0.42
N ARG A 283 3.08 -17.70 0.07
CA ARG A 283 4.48 -18.15 0.17
C ARG A 283 5.36 -17.63 -0.97
N TYR A 284 4.75 -17.25 -2.07
CA TYR A 284 5.45 -16.80 -3.28
C TYR A 284 5.03 -15.38 -3.63
N GLY A 285 5.99 -14.58 -4.04
CA GLY A 285 5.73 -13.33 -4.71
C GLY A 285 5.28 -13.54 -6.15
N SER A 286 4.67 -12.53 -6.73
CA SER A 286 4.30 -12.51 -8.14
C SER A 286 4.55 -11.15 -8.76
N SER A 287 4.93 -11.17 -10.04
CA SER A 287 4.93 -10.00 -10.90
C SER A 287 3.69 -10.08 -11.78
N TYR A 288 2.84 -9.08 -11.72
CA TYR A 288 1.57 -9.07 -12.42
C TYR A 288 1.46 -7.85 -13.34
N ASN A 289 1.05 -8.09 -14.58
CA ASN A 289 0.72 -7.06 -15.55
C ASN A 289 -0.57 -7.46 -16.25
N GLU A 290 -1.53 -6.55 -16.35
CA GLU A 290 -2.86 -6.85 -16.90
C GLU A 290 -2.79 -7.40 -18.34
N PHE A 291 -2.01 -6.77 -19.18
CA PHE A 291 -1.84 -7.20 -20.58
C PHE A 291 -1.19 -8.59 -20.68
N SER A 292 -0.23 -8.91 -19.82
CA SER A 292 0.45 -10.20 -19.83
C SER A 292 -0.45 -11.36 -19.42
N VAL A 293 -1.44 -11.10 -18.57
CA VAL A 293 -2.39 -12.13 -18.13
C VAL A 293 -3.52 -12.30 -19.12
N ASN A 294 -4.09 -11.20 -19.60
CA ASN A 294 -5.13 -11.22 -20.61
C ASN A 294 -5.00 -9.99 -21.51
N PRO A 295 -4.59 -10.17 -22.78
CA PRO A 295 -4.32 -9.05 -23.68
C PRO A 295 -5.57 -8.33 -24.16
N THR A 296 -6.77 -8.79 -23.79
CA THR A 296 -8.03 -8.15 -24.18
C THR A 296 -8.42 -7.06 -23.21
N LEU A 297 -8.72 -5.87 -23.71
CA LEU A 297 -9.19 -4.74 -22.90
C LEU A 297 -10.52 -5.03 -22.20
N ASP A 298 -11.36 -5.90 -22.76
CA ASP A 298 -12.67 -6.21 -22.19
C ASP A 298 -12.56 -6.86 -20.80
N HIS A 299 -11.59 -7.73 -20.59
CA HIS A 299 -11.33 -8.32 -19.28
C HIS A 299 -10.94 -7.24 -18.26
N TYR A 300 -10.04 -6.36 -18.63
CA TYR A 300 -9.59 -5.27 -17.79
C TYR A 300 -10.72 -4.26 -17.49
N ARG A 301 -11.48 -3.88 -18.51
CA ARG A 301 -12.68 -3.05 -18.34
C ARG A 301 -13.70 -3.68 -17.42
N GLY A 302 -13.94 -4.97 -17.55
CA GLY A 302 -14.87 -5.73 -16.70
C GLY A 302 -14.47 -5.68 -15.22
N LYS A 303 -13.19 -5.84 -14.94
CA LYS A 303 -12.65 -5.73 -13.58
C LYS A 303 -12.88 -4.33 -12.98
N LEU A 304 -12.57 -3.29 -13.72
CA LEU A 304 -12.78 -1.92 -13.28
C LEU A 304 -14.27 -1.59 -13.15
N ALA A 305 -15.10 -2.03 -14.08
CA ALA A 305 -16.54 -1.82 -14.04
C ALA A 305 -17.20 -2.50 -12.83
N ALA A 306 -16.78 -3.71 -12.48
CA ALA A 306 -17.26 -4.40 -11.28
C ALA A 306 -16.89 -3.66 -10.00
N SER A 307 -15.67 -3.14 -9.90
CA SER A 307 -15.23 -2.33 -8.76
C SER A 307 -15.99 -1.00 -8.67
N LYS A 308 -16.23 -0.34 -9.80
CA LYS A 308 -17.05 0.88 -9.86
C LYS A 308 -18.48 0.63 -9.39
N ALA A 309 -19.10 -0.47 -9.82
CA ALA A 309 -20.44 -0.84 -9.41
C ALA A 309 -20.53 -1.08 -7.90
N SER A 310 -19.57 -1.81 -7.33
CA SER A 310 -19.48 -2.02 -5.88
C SER A 310 -19.32 -0.73 -5.10
N PHE A 311 -18.51 0.21 -5.61
CA PHE A 311 -18.35 1.53 -5.01
C PHE A 311 -19.67 2.33 -5.08
N ASN A 312 -20.31 2.38 -6.23
CA ASN A 312 -21.54 3.14 -6.43
C ASN A 312 -22.68 2.64 -5.53
N ASP A 313 -22.77 1.34 -5.30
CA ASP A 313 -23.76 0.78 -4.36
C ASP A 313 -23.60 1.35 -2.95
N VAL A 314 -22.37 1.53 -2.49
CA VAL A 314 -22.10 2.15 -1.19
C VAL A 314 -22.32 3.66 -1.24
N TRP A 315 -21.78 4.33 -2.25
CA TRP A 315 -21.88 5.79 -2.37
C TRP A 315 -23.34 6.28 -2.45
N ASP A 316 -24.17 5.62 -3.24
CA ASP A 316 -25.59 5.97 -3.36
C ASP A 316 -26.35 5.85 -2.03
N THR A 317 -25.88 4.99 -1.14
CA THR A 317 -26.45 4.83 0.20
C THR A 317 -26.01 5.93 1.16
N VAL A 318 -24.76 6.40 1.07
CA VAL A 318 -24.15 7.28 2.08
C VAL A 318 -23.99 8.73 1.65
N LYS A 319 -24.14 9.05 0.37
CA LYS A 319 -23.89 10.41 -0.16
C LYS A 319 -24.69 11.51 0.52
N THR A 320 -25.93 11.23 0.91
CA THR A 320 -26.80 12.18 1.60
C THR A 320 -26.31 12.54 3.01
N GLU A 321 -25.46 11.71 3.59
CA GLU A 321 -24.82 11.96 4.89
C GLU A 321 -23.42 12.55 4.73
N VAL A 322 -22.67 12.08 3.74
CA VAL A 322 -21.26 12.48 3.52
C VAL A 322 -21.16 13.90 2.96
N GLU A 323 -21.96 14.25 1.96
CA GLU A 323 -21.92 15.59 1.34
C GLU A 323 -22.14 16.72 2.34
N PRO A 324 -23.17 16.68 3.22
CA PRO A 324 -23.34 17.68 4.27
C PRO A 324 -22.22 17.66 5.31
N ALA A 325 -21.67 16.48 5.63
CA ALA A 325 -20.62 16.34 6.64
C ALA A 325 -19.32 17.06 6.25
N VAL A 326 -19.01 17.18 4.97
CA VAL A 326 -17.83 17.87 4.44
C VAL A 326 -18.14 19.29 3.94
N ALA A 327 -19.39 19.72 3.98
CA ALA A 327 -19.85 20.99 3.40
C ALA A 327 -19.15 22.22 3.99
N ASP A 328 -18.84 22.19 5.28
CA ASP A 328 -18.21 23.29 6.00
C ASP A 328 -16.68 23.34 5.90
N SER A 329 -16.09 22.35 5.24
CA SER A 329 -14.63 22.26 5.06
C SER A 329 -14.27 22.20 3.58
N GLU A 330 -13.75 23.31 3.07
CA GLU A 330 -13.29 23.41 1.67
C GLU A 330 -12.21 22.34 1.35
N SER A 331 -11.31 22.08 2.27
CA SER A 331 -10.26 21.07 2.12
C SER A 331 -10.86 19.66 2.00
N GLN A 332 -11.80 19.29 2.85
CA GLN A 332 -12.45 17.98 2.79
C GLN A 332 -13.32 17.82 1.53
N GLN A 333 -14.03 18.86 1.10
CA GLN A 333 -14.77 18.85 -0.17
C GLN A 333 -13.84 18.62 -1.35
N ARG A 334 -12.67 19.25 -1.34
CA ARG A 334 -11.67 19.07 -2.40
C ARG A 334 -11.15 17.63 -2.42
N LEU A 335 -10.84 17.04 -1.25
CA LEU A 335 -10.39 15.65 -1.16
C LEU A 335 -11.48 14.68 -1.64
N LEU A 336 -12.72 14.91 -1.26
CA LEU A 336 -13.85 14.10 -1.74
C LEU A 336 -14.00 14.19 -3.27
N THR A 337 -13.89 15.38 -3.83
CA THR A 337 -13.96 15.60 -5.28
C THR A 337 -12.85 14.86 -6.01
N LEU A 338 -11.60 14.93 -5.53
CA LEU A 338 -10.45 14.20 -6.09
C LEU A 338 -10.68 12.68 -6.04
N ALA A 339 -11.21 12.19 -4.93
CA ALA A 339 -11.47 10.76 -4.77
C ALA A 339 -12.61 10.25 -5.65
N LEU A 340 -13.72 10.99 -5.72
CA LEU A 340 -14.84 10.65 -6.60
C LEU A 340 -14.45 10.69 -8.09
N ASP A 341 -13.53 11.57 -8.46
CA ASP A 341 -12.99 11.64 -9.82
C ASP A 341 -12.26 10.36 -10.23
N ILE A 342 -11.57 9.71 -9.30
CA ILE A 342 -10.95 8.39 -9.54
C ILE A 342 -12.02 7.40 -10.03
N VAL A 343 -13.13 7.33 -9.32
CA VAL A 343 -14.23 6.40 -9.62
C VAL A 343 -14.93 6.76 -10.92
N GLN A 344 -15.15 8.05 -11.18
CA GLN A 344 -15.79 8.53 -12.41
C GLN A 344 -15.03 8.14 -13.67
N LYS A 345 -13.70 8.03 -13.58
CA LYS A 345 -12.84 7.62 -14.71
C LYS A 345 -12.87 6.12 -14.99
N MET A 346 -13.38 5.33 -14.07
CA MET A 346 -13.53 3.90 -14.27
C MET A 346 -14.63 3.62 -15.27
N PRO A 347 -14.48 2.61 -16.15
CA PRO A 347 -15.51 2.24 -17.10
C PRO A 347 -16.75 1.70 -16.37
N THR A 348 -17.92 1.88 -17.00
CA THR A 348 -19.20 1.40 -16.46
C THR A 348 -19.56 0.01 -16.98
N VAL A 349 -19.03 -0.37 -18.15
CA VAL A 349 -19.31 -1.64 -18.81
C VAL A 349 -18.03 -2.31 -19.27
N ALA A 350 -18.04 -3.65 -19.30
CA ALA A 350 -16.91 -4.44 -19.73
C ALA A 350 -16.56 -4.27 -21.21
N ASN A 351 -17.59 -4.24 -22.05
CA ASN A 351 -17.46 -4.11 -23.50
C ASN A 351 -17.88 -2.71 -23.91
N GLY A 352 -17.23 -2.11 -24.88
CA GLY A 352 -17.65 -0.82 -25.44
C GLY A 352 -19.03 -0.80 -26.10
N GLY A 353 -19.82 -1.87 -25.98
CA GLY A 353 -21.18 -2.02 -26.51
C GLY A 353 -22.13 -2.72 -25.55
N ASN A 354 -23.41 -2.54 -25.79
CA ASN A 354 -24.48 -3.23 -25.07
C ASN A 354 -24.48 -4.71 -25.49
N PRO A 355 -24.34 -5.69 -24.57
CA PRO A 355 -24.41 -7.10 -24.91
C PRO A 355 -25.74 -7.53 -25.54
N PHE A 356 -26.76 -6.68 -25.51
CA PHE A 356 -28.08 -6.89 -26.11
C PHE A 356 -28.32 -6.11 -27.42
N GLY A 357 -27.26 -5.56 -28.03
CA GLY A 357 -27.36 -4.94 -29.36
C GLY A 357 -27.97 -3.53 -29.40
N GLY A 358 -28.07 -2.85 -28.28
CA GLY A 358 -28.47 -1.44 -28.25
C GLY A 358 -27.32 -0.50 -28.63
N PRO A 359 -27.60 0.81 -28.84
CA PRO A 359 -26.57 1.78 -29.13
C PRO A 359 -25.52 1.81 -28.02
N ALA A 360 -24.24 1.98 -28.40
CA ALA A 360 -23.17 2.13 -27.44
C ALA A 360 -23.51 3.18 -26.40
N PRO A 361 -23.24 2.93 -25.10
CA PRO A 361 -23.44 3.97 -24.09
C PRO A 361 -22.65 5.22 -24.52
N GLY A 362 -23.29 6.37 -24.38
CA GLY A 362 -22.69 7.66 -24.76
C GLY A 362 -21.34 7.91 -24.05
N PRO A 363 -20.72 9.08 -24.24
CA PRO A 363 -19.33 9.41 -23.86
C PRO A 363 -18.98 9.32 -22.37
N GLN A 364 -19.82 8.75 -21.54
CA GLN A 364 -19.63 8.55 -20.10
C GLN A 364 -18.96 7.21 -19.71
N SER A 365 -18.62 6.34 -20.68
CA SER A 365 -17.78 5.19 -20.37
C SER A 365 -16.33 5.68 -20.18
N GLY A 366 -15.78 5.51 -18.98
CA GLY A 366 -14.41 5.94 -18.66
C GLY A 366 -13.42 5.43 -19.70
N ILE A 367 -12.46 6.26 -20.06
CA ILE A 367 -11.41 5.94 -21.01
C ILE A 367 -10.34 5.12 -20.30
N ILE A 368 -10.06 3.94 -20.83
CA ILE A 368 -8.95 3.11 -20.35
C ILE A 368 -7.61 3.77 -20.75
N ASP A 369 -6.71 3.89 -19.79
CA ASP A 369 -5.31 4.19 -20.07
C ASP A 369 -4.61 2.92 -20.64
N GLU A 370 -4.51 2.85 -21.96
CA GLU A 370 -3.90 1.69 -22.61
C GLU A 370 -2.42 1.57 -22.32
N SER A 371 -1.72 2.69 -22.09
CA SER A 371 -0.31 2.66 -21.72
C SER A 371 -0.11 2.03 -20.34
N ALA A 372 -0.92 2.42 -19.36
CA ALA A 372 -0.90 1.79 -18.03
C ALA A 372 -1.30 0.32 -18.10
N PHE A 373 -2.33 -0.02 -18.88
CA PHE A 373 -2.74 -1.40 -19.10
C PHE A 373 -1.61 -2.28 -19.60
N LYS A 374 -0.82 -1.79 -20.55
CA LYS A 374 0.28 -2.54 -21.17
C LYS A 374 1.56 -2.55 -20.34
N ASN A 375 1.87 -1.48 -19.64
CA ASN A 375 3.21 -1.23 -19.11
C ASN A 375 3.30 -1.17 -17.59
N MET A 376 2.19 -1.05 -16.85
CA MET A 376 2.22 -0.99 -15.40
C MET A 376 2.35 -2.40 -14.80
N TRP A 377 3.38 -2.58 -13.98
CA TRP A 377 3.63 -3.82 -13.26
C TRP A 377 3.25 -3.69 -11.79
N ASN A 378 2.71 -4.76 -11.23
CA ASN A 378 2.33 -4.87 -9.83
C ASN A 378 3.10 -6.04 -9.21
N PHE A 379 3.96 -5.75 -8.25
CA PHE A 379 4.69 -6.75 -7.49
C PHE A 379 3.93 -7.09 -6.22
N ASN A 380 3.48 -8.33 -6.10
CA ASN A 380 2.82 -8.83 -4.90
C ASN A 380 3.83 -9.65 -4.11
N LEU A 381 4.10 -9.24 -2.87
CA LEU A 381 5.15 -9.83 -2.05
C LEU A 381 4.63 -11.04 -1.28
N ALA A 382 5.49 -12.04 -1.12
CA ALA A 382 5.30 -13.08 -0.12
C ALA A 382 5.39 -12.49 1.29
N ASP A 383 4.90 -13.20 2.31
CA ASP A 383 5.23 -12.89 3.69
C ASP A 383 6.74 -12.89 3.88
N ALA A 384 7.26 -12.00 4.70
CA ALA A 384 8.70 -11.84 4.93
C ALA A 384 9.40 -13.14 5.35
N ALA A 385 8.66 -14.05 6.01
CA ALA A 385 9.18 -15.36 6.40
C ALA A 385 9.47 -16.29 5.20
N TYR A 386 8.92 -16.01 4.02
CA TYR A 386 8.99 -16.92 2.87
C TYR A 386 9.76 -16.36 1.68
N GLY A 387 9.92 -15.06 1.57
CA GLY A 387 10.64 -14.49 0.44
C GLY A 387 10.66 -12.98 0.44
N TRP A 388 11.26 -12.43 -0.61
CA TRP A 388 11.40 -10.99 -0.79
C TRP A 388 11.57 -10.61 -2.27
N LEU A 389 11.50 -9.31 -2.51
CA LEU A 389 11.88 -8.67 -3.77
C LEU A 389 13.03 -7.71 -3.47
N VAL A 390 14.08 -7.74 -4.27
CA VAL A 390 15.13 -6.72 -4.24
C VAL A 390 15.05 -5.89 -5.51
N LEU A 391 15.04 -4.56 -5.36
CA LEU A 391 15.28 -3.62 -6.43
C LEU A 391 16.77 -3.30 -6.43
N ASP A 392 17.47 -3.76 -7.45
CA ASP A 392 18.90 -3.50 -7.64
C ASP A 392 19.07 -2.31 -8.57
N ILE A 393 19.52 -1.20 -8.02
CA ILE A 393 19.53 0.10 -8.68
C ILE A 393 20.97 0.51 -8.95
N ASP A 394 21.32 0.59 -10.21
CA ASP A 394 22.66 1.01 -10.65
C ASP A 394 22.62 1.64 -12.03
N ASN A 395 23.42 2.67 -12.23
CA ASN A 395 23.54 3.37 -13.52
C ASN A 395 22.20 3.79 -14.14
N GLY A 396 21.27 4.25 -13.32
CA GLY A 396 19.96 4.70 -13.78
C GLY A 396 18.99 3.58 -14.15
N ARG A 397 19.28 2.34 -13.79
CA ARG A 397 18.45 1.17 -14.04
C ARG A 397 17.97 0.53 -12.75
N ILE A 398 16.77 -0.02 -12.78
CA ILE A 398 16.19 -0.81 -11.70
C ILE A 398 16.09 -2.25 -12.17
N GLY A 399 16.93 -3.12 -11.62
CA GLY A 399 16.82 -4.56 -11.77
C GLY A 399 15.93 -5.14 -10.66
N THR A 400 15.35 -6.29 -10.88
CA THR A 400 14.52 -6.98 -9.90
C THR A 400 15.07 -8.36 -9.63
N GLU A 401 15.12 -8.74 -8.35
CA GLU A 401 15.50 -10.06 -7.88
C GLU A 401 14.43 -10.56 -6.92
N MET A 402 13.72 -11.60 -7.30
CA MET A 402 12.66 -12.18 -6.47
C MET A 402 13.15 -13.50 -5.89
N ARG A 403 13.09 -13.64 -4.57
CA ARG A 403 13.49 -14.84 -3.84
C ARG A 403 12.32 -15.47 -3.11
N ALA A 404 12.23 -16.80 -3.19
CA ALA A 404 11.29 -17.59 -2.42
C ALA A 404 12.04 -18.67 -1.63
N GLN A 405 11.50 -19.08 -0.48
CA GLN A 405 12.06 -20.13 0.35
C GLN A 405 12.05 -21.51 -0.36
N GLY A 406 11.12 -21.70 -1.30
CA GLY A 406 10.98 -22.95 -2.04
C GLY A 406 10.22 -24.04 -1.27
N PHE A 407 10.25 -25.24 -1.82
CA PHE A 407 9.61 -26.41 -1.25
C PHE A 407 10.64 -27.40 -0.70
N ASN A 408 10.32 -28.05 0.40
CA ASN A 408 11.15 -29.12 0.96
C ASN A 408 10.49 -30.49 0.64
N PHE A 409 11.16 -31.27 -0.17
CA PHE A 409 10.74 -32.63 -0.55
C PHE A 409 11.57 -33.72 0.16
N ALA A 410 12.35 -33.38 1.17
CA ALA A 410 13.22 -34.33 1.89
C ALA A 410 12.43 -35.52 2.47
N HIS A 411 11.14 -35.34 2.80
CA HIS A 411 10.27 -36.41 3.28
C HIS A 411 10.07 -37.55 2.26
N ARG A 412 10.35 -37.30 0.97
CA ARG A 412 10.24 -38.32 -0.08
C ARG A 412 11.45 -39.23 -0.16
N GLY A 413 12.59 -38.87 0.44
CA GLY A 413 13.82 -39.63 0.47
C GLY A 413 13.97 -40.57 1.67
N GLY A 414 13.03 -40.55 2.61
CA GLY A 414 13.00 -41.44 3.77
C GLY A 414 12.18 -42.71 3.49
N LYS A 415 12.80 -43.72 2.90
CA LYS A 415 12.36 -45.12 3.00
C LYS A 415 13.39 -45.87 3.82
#